data_7d4701345b3f7b3e5a914ba69b0f9aa7
#
_entry.id   7d4701345b3f7b3e5a914ba69b0f9aa7
#
_cell.length_a   1.000
_cell.length_b   1.000
_cell.length_c   1.000
_cell.angle_alpha   90.00
_cell.angle_beta   90.00
_cell.angle_gamma   90.00
#
_symmetry.space_group_name_H-M   'P 1'
#
loop_
_entity.id
_entity.type
_entity.pdbx_description
1 polymer ?
#
loop_
_entity_poly.entity_id
_entity_poly.type
_entity_poly.pdbx_seq_one_letter_code
_entity_poly.pdbx_strand_id
1 'polypeptide(L)'
;MNMRIGSIVIRCTEFDRMLVFWQEALHYVCTEPAKDGWVILRDPAGRGPNVSLDHAPGRRTGKRSRLHLDLYADNQEREVARLVGIGAVRYPWRYRPGDDFVVLADPDDNLFCVVQADEG
;
A
#
# COMPACT_ATOMS: atom_id res chain seq x y z
N MET A 1 14.93 16.53 19.58
CA MET A 1 14.67 15.40 18.70
C MET A 1 13.25 15.46 18.18
N ASN A 2 13.09 15.34 16.91
CA ASN A 2 11.79 15.46 16.27
C ASN A 2 11.13 14.09 16.12
N MET A 3 9.81 14.11 16.07
CA MET A 3 9.07 12.89 15.76
C MET A 3 9.14 12.58 14.28
N ARG A 4 9.04 11.30 13.96
CA ARG A 4 8.96 10.82 12.59
C ARG A 4 7.99 9.64 12.53
N ILE A 5 7.48 9.39 11.34
CA ILE A 5 6.65 8.21 11.14
C ILE A 5 7.57 7.00 11.03
N GLY A 6 7.53 6.12 12.03
CA GLY A 6 8.36 4.91 12.04
C GLY A 6 7.73 3.76 11.28
N SER A 7 6.41 3.62 11.38
CA SER A 7 5.71 2.54 10.69
C SER A 7 4.26 2.94 10.42
N ILE A 8 3.75 2.50 9.29
CA ILE A 8 2.33 2.57 8.97
C ILE A 8 1.81 1.14 9.13
N VAL A 9 0.85 0.95 10.03
CA VAL A 9 0.32 -0.38 10.33
C VAL A 9 -0.98 -0.58 9.57
N ILE A 10 -1.06 -1.64 8.78
CA ILE A 10 -2.24 -2.02 8.01
C ILE A 10 -2.79 -3.30 8.62
N ARG A 11 -4.00 -3.26 9.11
CA ARG A 11 -4.71 -4.45 9.55
C ARG A 11 -5.27 -5.18 8.34
N CYS A 12 -5.17 -6.51 8.36
CA CYS A 12 -5.60 -7.29 7.20
C CYS A 12 -6.17 -8.63 7.61
N THR A 13 -7.09 -9.13 6.80
CA THR A 13 -7.63 -10.49 6.95
C THR A 13 -6.88 -11.46 6.05
N GLU A 14 -6.43 -11.00 4.88
CA GLU A 14 -5.69 -11.79 3.89
C GLU A 14 -4.18 -11.60 4.07
N PHE A 15 -3.66 -11.99 5.24
CA PHE A 15 -2.30 -11.67 5.65
C PHE A 15 -1.23 -12.10 4.64
N ASP A 16 -1.28 -13.37 4.18
CA ASP A 16 -0.26 -13.89 3.28
C ASP A 16 -0.28 -13.18 1.93
N ARG A 17 -1.46 -12.92 1.40
CA ARG A 17 -1.63 -12.20 0.13
C ARG A 17 -1.19 -10.75 0.25
N MET A 18 -1.49 -10.13 1.38
CA MET A 18 -1.08 -8.75 1.66
C MET A 18 0.44 -8.64 1.78
N LEU A 19 1.07 -9.61 2.42
CA LEU A 19 2.52 -9.63 2.55
C LEU A 19 3.19 -9.67 1.18
N VAL A 20 2.79 -10.60 0.33
CA VAL A 20 3.36 -10.73 -1.01
C VAL A 20 3.09 -9.46 -1.82
N PHE A 21 1.86 -8.97 -1.79
CA PHE A 21 1.48 -7.80 -2.56
C PHE A 21 2.31 -6.56 -2.18
N TRP A 22 2.31 -6.20 -0.90
CA TRP A 22 2.96 -4.95 -0.48
C TRP A 22 4.48 -5.03 -0.56
N GLN A 23 5.05 -6.21 -0.35
CA GLN A 23 6.48 -6.42 -0.54
C GLN A 23 6.87 -6.15 -2.01
N GLU A 24 6.10 -6.68 -2.95
CA GLU A 24 6.33 -6.46 -4.37
C GLU A 24 6.01 -5.02 -4.79
N ALA A 25 4.91 -4.48 -4.29
CA ALA A 25 4.47 -3.14 -4.66
C ALA A 25 5.51 -2.08 -4.29
N LEU A 26 6.05 -2.16 -3.09
CA LEU A 26 6.96 -1.16 -2.56
C LEU A 26 8.44 -1.52 -2.76
N HIS A 27 8.73 -2.74 -3.17
CA HIS A 27 10.10 -3.29 -3.20
C HIS A 27 10.73 -3.23 -1.82
N TYR A 28 9.90 -3.47 -0.80
CA TYR A 28 10.35 -3.54 0.58
C TYR A 28 10.77 -4.95 0.92
N VAL A 29 11.54 -5.08 1.99
CA VAL A 29 12.07 -6.38 2.41
C VAL A 29 11.66 -6.68 3.84
N CYS A 30 11.56 -7.97 4.16
CA CYS A 30 11.41 -8.46 5.52
C CYS A 30 12.79 -8.82 6.03
N THR A 31 13.26 -8.18 7.09
CA THR A 31 14.52 -8.55 7.72
C THR A 31 14.31 -9.67 8.73
N GLU A 32 13.06 -9.85 9.18
CA GLU A 32 12.68 -10.93 10.08
C GLU A 32 11.45 -11.62 9.52
N PRO A 33 11.29 -12.93 9.71
CA PRO A 33 10.11 -13.63 9.21
C PRO A 33 8.85 -13.19 9.96
N ALA A 34 7.70 -13.32 9.32
CA ALA A 34 6.43 -13.07 9.93
C ALA A 34 6.23 -13.98 11.15
N LYS A 35 5.67 -13.44 12.21
CA LYS A 35 5.44 -14.18 13.44
C LYS A 35 4.15 -13.71 14.11
N ASP A 36 3.31 -14.67 14.46
CA ASP A 36 2.06 -14.40 15.20
C ASP A 36 1.17 -13.38 14.50
N GLY A 37 1.09 -13.44 13.16
CA GLY A 37 0.26 -12.52 12.38
C GLY A 37 0.81 -11.11 12.29
N TRP A 38 2.12 -10.96 12.44
CA TRP A 38 2.78 -9.65 12.39
C TRP A 38 4.02 -9.74 11.52
N VAL A 39 4.22 -8.74 10.68
CA VAL A 39 5.44 -8.60 9.88
C VAL A 39 5.74 -7.13 9.65
N ILE A 40 7.01 -6.78 9.59
CA ILE A 40 7.45 -5.43 9.28
C ILE A 40 8.15 -5.45 7.93
N LEU A 41 7.66 -4.65 7.00
CA LEU A 41 8.29 -4.42 5.72
C LEU A 41 9.12 -3.15 5.80
N ARG A 42 10.36 -3.23 5.34
CA ARG A 42 11.31 -2.11 5.44
C ARG A 42 11.80 -1.72 4.06
N ASP A 43 11.97 -0.41 3.87
CA ASP A 43 12.65 0.10 2.70
C ASP A 43 14.14 -0.23 2.82
N PRO A 44 14.71 -1.03 1.89
CA PRO A 44 16.15 -1.35 1.97
C PRO A 44 17.04 -0.13 1.84
N ALA A 45 16.55 0.93 1.22
CA ALA A 45 17.30 2.19 1.11
C ALA A 45 17.15 3.08 2.35
N GLY A 46 16.25 2.73 3.27
CA GLY A 46 16.05 3.48 4.50
C GLY A 46 15.42 4.85 4.33
N ARG A 47 14.77 5.11 3.21
CA ARG A 47 14.21 6.43 2.91
C ARG A 47 12.76 6.60 3.34
N GLY A 48 12.00 5.53 3.27
CA GLY A 48 10.59 5.56 3.59
C GLY A 48 10.28 4.97 4.96
N PRO A 49 9.07 5.20 5.46
CA PRO A 49 8.64 4.57 6.71
C PRO A 49 8.45 3.07 6.51
N ASN A 50 8.54 2.32 7.59
CA ASN A 50 8.18 0.91 7.55
C ASN A 50 6.68 0.76 7.30
N VAL A 51 6.30 -0.34 6.69
CA VAL A 51 4.91 -0.75 6.56
C VAL A 51 4.77 -2.08 7.28
N SER A 52 3.93 -2.11 8.30
CA SER A 52 3.71 -3.31 9.09
C SER A 52 2.34 -3.88 8.79
N LEU A 53 2.25 -5.20 8.73
CA LEU A 53 0.97 -5.88 8.52
C LEU A 53 0.62 -6.61 9.80
N ASP A 54 -0.64 -6.45 10.21
CA ASP A 54 -1.17 -7.02 11.43
C ASP A 54 -2.42 -7.83 11.10
N HIS A 55 -2.35 -9.13 11.26
CA HIS A 55 -3.50 -9.99 10.99
C HIS A 55 -4.58 -9.75 12.04
N ALA A 56 -5.72 -9.27 11.59
CA ALA A 56 -6.87 -9.04 12.44
C ALA A 56 -8.04 -9.84 11.87
N PRO A 57 -8.30 -11.05 12.39
CA PRO A 57 -9.42 -11.84 11.90
C PRO A 57 -10.74 -11.15 12.21
N GLY A 58 -11.65 -11.20 11.26
CA GLY A 58 -12.96 -10.59 11.42
C GLY A 58 -13.40 -9.92 10.14
N ARG A 59 -14.67 -9.55 10.11
CA ARG A 59 -15.23 -8.89 8.94
C ARG A 59 -14.85 -7.42 8.90
N ARG A 60 -14.54 -6.96 7.70
CA ARG A 60 -14.50 -5.52 7.47
C ARG A 60 -15.90 -4.96 7.66
N THR A 61 -15.96 -3.75 8.23
CA THR A 61 -17.23 -3.10 8.50
C THR A 61 -17.87 -2.45 7.28
N GLY A 62 -17.21 -2.54 6.11
CA GLY A 62 -17.70 -1.92 4.89
C GLY A 62 -17.46 -0.44 4.79
N LYS A 63 -16.95 0.19 5.84
CA LYS A 63 -16.59 1.60 5.81
C LYS A 63 -15.19 1.79 5.31
N ARG A 64 -14.98 2.84 4.52
CA ARG A 64 -13.65 3.20 4.07
C ARG A 64 -12.78 3.58 5.25
N SER A 65 -11.50 3.23 5.16
CA SER A 65 -10.52 3.72 6.09
C SER A 65 -10.41 5.24 5.97
N ARG A 66 -10.22 5.91 7.09
CA ARG A 66 -9.98 7.36 7.10
C ARG A 66 -8.60 7.71 6.57
N LEU A 67 -7.69 6.73 6.59
CA LEU A 67 -6.34 6.92 6.09
C LEU A 67 -6.15 6.05 4.85
N HIS A 68 -5.42 6.57 3.89
CA HIS A 68 -5.00 5.79 2.73
C HIS A 68 -3.58 6.20 2.36
N LEU A 69 -2.92 5.37 1.57
CA LEU A 69 -1.59 5.68 1.09
C LEU A 69 -1.67 6.34 -0.28
N ASP A 70 -0.86 7.36 -0.48
CA ASP A 70 -0.59 7.89 -1.82
C ASP A 70 0.82 7.44 -2.19
N LEU A 71 0.92 6.68 -3.27
CA LEU A 71 2.20 6.24 -3.81
C LEU A 71 2.56 7.14 -4.98
N TYR A 72 3.69 7.81 -4.90
CA TYR A 72 4.13 8.70 -5.97
C TYR A 72 4.95 7.91 -6.98
N ALA A 73 4.62 8.04 -8.24
CA ALA A 73 5.26 7.31 -9.33
C ALA A 73 5.73 8.26 -10.41
N ASP A 74 6.93 8.01 -10.91
CA ASP A 74 7.44 8.78 -12.06
C ASP A 74 6.66 8.47 -13.33
N ASN A 75 6.19 7.23 -13.48
CA ASN A 75 5.36 6.80 -14.59
C ASN A 75 4.13 6.10 -14.02
N GLN A 76 3.09 6.88 -13.76
CA GLN A 76 1.86 6.38 -13.15
C GLN A 76 1.25 5.22 -13.94
N GLU A 77 1.14 5.37 -15.25
CA GLU A 77 0.50 4.35 -16.07
C GLU A 77 1.21 3.00 -15.99
N ARG A 78 2.53 3.01 -16.04
CA ARG A 78 3.33 1.80 -15.91
C ARG A 78 3.14 1.16 -14.53
N GLU A 79 3.19 1.98 -13.48
CA GLU A 79 3.08 1.46 -12.12
C GLU A 79 1.69 0.94 -11.81
N VAL A 80 0.64 1.58 -12.33
CA VAL A 80 -0.71 1.06 -12.18
C VAL A 80 -0.84 -0.31 -12.85
N ALA A 81 -0.32 -0.45 -14.07
CA ALA A 81 -0.35 -1.73 -14.78
C ALA A 81 0.41 -2.82 -14.00
N ARG A 82 1.58 -2.48 -13.45
CA ARG A 82 2.37 -3.41 -12.65
C ARG A 82 1.61 -3.86 -11.41
N LEU A 83 1.02 -2.90 -10.68
CA LEU A 83 0.30 -3.19 -9.44
C LEU A 83 -0.93 -4.05 -9.69
N VAL A 84 -1.67 -3.77 -10.76
CA VAL A 84 -2.80 -4.62 -11.14
C VAL A 84 -2.33 -6.03 -11.47
N GLY A 85 -1.19 -6.16 -12.13
CA GLY A 85 -0.61 -7.46 -12.46
C GLY A 85 -0.21 -8.29 -11.24
N ILE A 86 0.05 -7.67 -10.11
CA ILE A 86 0.43 -8.38 -8.88
C ILE A 86 -0.70 -8.47 -7.85
N GLY A 87 -1.90 -8.03 -8.20
CA GLY A 87 -3.07 -8.28 -7.37
C GLY A 87 -3.93 -7.09 -6.99
N ALA A 88 -3.53 -5.87 -7.36
CA ALA A 88 -4.39 -4.72 -7.12
C ALA A 88 -5.56 -4.72 -8.10
N VAL A 89 -6.64 -4.08 -7.71
CA VAL A 89 -7.83 -3.95 -8.54
C VAL A 89 -8.15 -2.47 -8.68
N ARG A 90 -8.48 -2.04 -9.90
CA ARG A 90 -8.93 -0.68 -10.11
C ARG A 90 -10.25 -0.48 -9.40
N TYR A 91 -10.32 0.59 -8.61
CA TYR A 91 -11.53 0.92 -7.88
C TYR A 91 -12.40 1.87 -8.72
N PRO A 92 -13.72 1.66 -8.83
CA PRO A 92 -14.59 2.60 -9.53
C PRO A 92 -14.57 3.97 -8.87
N TRP A 93 -14.02 4.94 -9.56
CA TRP A 93 -13.86 6.29 -9.04
C TRP A 93 -14.24 7.29 -10.09
N ARG A 94 -14.87 8.35 -9.68
CA ARG A 94 -15.29 9.42 -10.60
C ARG A 94 -14.22 10.49 -10.65
N TYR A 95 -13.39 10.42 -11.70
CA TYR A 95 -12.31 11.38 -11.86
C TYR A 95 -12.82 12.71 -12.44
N ARG A 96 -12.12 13.78 -12.07
CA ARG A 96 -12.37 15.12 -12.61
C ARG A 96 -11.22 15.50 -13.55
N PRO A 97 -11.45 16.40 -14.51
CA PRO A 97 -10.34 16.87 -15.33
C PRO A 97 -9.23 17.46 -14.47
N GLY A 98 -7.98 17.05 -14.74
CA GLY A 98 -6.83 17.50 -13.99
C GLY A 98 -6.44 16.62 -12.80
N ASP A 99 -7.23 15.60 -12.48
CA ASP A 99 -6.86 14.65 -11.42
C ASP A 99 -5.59 13.91 -11.80
N ASP A 100 -4.63 13.87 -10.89
CA ASP A 100 -3.31 13.26 -11.12
C ASP A 100 -3.15 11.91 -10.44
N PHE A 101 -4.24 11.31 -9.97
CA PHE A 101 -4.19 10.07 -9.21
C PHE A 101 -5.10 9.00 -9.82
N VAL A 102 -4.75 7.75 -9.56
CA VAL A 102 -5.58 6.57 -9.88
C VAL A 102 -5.84 5.83 -8.58
N VAL A 103 -7.12 5.49 -8.33
CA VAL A 103 -7.51 4.77 -7.11
C VAL A 103 -7.51 3.28 -7.38
N LEU A 104 -6.78 2.54 -6.55
CA LEU A 104 -6.70 1.09 -6.59
C LEU A 104 -7.11 0.52 -5.23
N ALA A 105 -7.46 -0.77 -5.24
CA ALA A 105 -7.67 -1.52 -4.01
C ALA A 105 -6.61 -2.61 -3.91
N ASP A 106 -6.07 -2.82 -2.72
CA ASP A 106 -5.14 -3.90 -2.47
C ASP A 106 -5.90 -5.24 -2.30
N PRO A 107 -5.20 -6.38 -2.12
CA PRO A 107 -5.91 -7.67 -2.00
C PRO A 107 -6.86 -7.78 -0.81
N ASP A 108 -6.78 -6.88 0.14
CA ASP A 108 -7.67 -6.85 1.31
C ASP A 108 -8.68 -5.69 1.22
N ASP A 109 -8.89 -5.15 0.02
CA ASP A 109 -9.82 -4.06 -0.28
C ASP A 109 -9.48 -2.72 0.38
N ASN A 110 -8.24 -2.50 0.76
CA ASN A 110 -7.82 -1.18 1.21
C ASN A 110 -7.56 -0.29 -0.01
N LEU A 111 -8.15 0.88 -0.01
CA LEU A 111 -7.94 1.82 -1.09
C LEU A 111 -6.61 2.55 -0.93
N PHE A 112 -5.93 2.74 -2.03
CA PHE A 112 -4.73 3.56 -2.10
C PHE A 112 -4.68 4.23 -3.46
N CYS A 113 -3.87 5.26 -3.58
CA CYS A 113 -3.76 6.01 -4.82
C CYS A 113 -2.36 5.94 -5.38
N VAL A 114 -2.27 5.91 -6.70
CA VAL A 114 -1.02 6.11 -7.41
C VAL A 114 -1.06 7.49 -8.02
N VAL A 115 -0.16 8.35 -7.59
CA VAL A 115 -0.12 9.76 -7.98
C VAL A 115 1.02 9.95 -8.96
N GLN A 116 0.76 10.63 -10.07
CA GLN A 116 1.83 10.99 -11.00
C GLN A 116 2.70 12.05 -10.35
N ALA A 117 3.97 11.71 -10.12
CA ALA A 117 4.90 12.67 -9.54
C ALA A 117 5.24 13.76 -10.55
N ASP A 118 5.41 14.96 -10.06
CA ASP A 118 5.83 16.06 -10.91
C ASP A 118 7.26 15.85 -11.38
N GLU A 119 7.52 16.21 -12.63
CA GLU A 119 8.87 16.23 -13.16
C GLU A 119 9.59 17.47 -12.63
N GLY A 120 10.67 17.25 -11.95
CA GLY A 120 11.38 18.40 -11.47
C GLY A 120 12.34 18.21 -10.44
#